data_6170490950b3509b87f4cfac00d2aabb
#
_entry.id   6170490950b3509b87f4cfac00d2aabb
#
_cell.length_a   1.000
_cell.length_b   1.000
_cell.length_c   1.000
_cell.angle_alpha   90.00
_cell.angle_beta   90.00
_cell.angle_gamma   90.00
#
_symmetry.space_group_name_H-M   'P 1'
#
loop_
_entity.id
_entity.type
_entity.pdbx_description
1 polymer ?
#
loop_
_entity_poly.entity_id
_entity_poly.type
_entity_poly.pdbx_seq_one_letter_code
_entity_poly.pdbx_strand_id
1 'polypeptide(L)'
;NDPNGLIYIDGIWHLYYQHNPNDVVWGPMHWGHAVSKDLIHWEHQPIALYPDELGFIFSGSAVYDTQNSSEYGTNENPPIIAIYTSHHKDGLEQQSIAYSNDKGRHFEKSYLNPVIKNPGISDFRDPKAFWNPVRRCWSLVLAAQDRVFFYASQDMKNWEKTGEFGPEGNHVKGVWECPDLFPIEYKGKNVWVLVVSMTKASEDDHCKMQYFLGDFDGEKFLCTCPSDEPRWLDEGFDNYAAVTFQNAKDVLLMGWGMNWQYAAQTPTEEYCGQATLARKLSLTEVDGVLTLAAAPAGLEKFRHSSYPIENHTTIRTETFGLKISGKGDAKICLKNSVGQKLKIYVSDTKITVDRTMAGYKEFSEHFMTEKYSISTAARKKDGAWNLELVFDVSILELFAEDGVDAISTVVYPETPYDRVSWKGDLSVELYEIDA
;
A
#
# COMPACT_ATOMS: atom_id res chain seq x y z
N ASN A 1 8.52 -2.35 -5.84
CA ASN A 1 8.12 -1.09 -6.49
C ASN A 1 7.24 -0.27 -5.55
N ASP A 2 7.84 0.23 -4.46
CA ASP A 2 7.11 1.07 -3.51
C ASP A 2 6.34 2.16 -4.25
N PRO A 3 5.05 2.36 -3.99
CA PRO A 3 4.33 3.51 -4.51
C PRO A 3 4.86 4.79 -3.88
N ASN A 4 5.11 5.79 -4.70
CA ASN A 4 5.67 7.07 -4.31
C ASN A 4 4.80 8.21 -4.82
N GLY A 5 4.87 9.35 -4.17
CA GLY A 5 4.29 10.58 -4.67
C GLY A 5 2.81 10.50 -5.07
N LEU A 6 2.04 9.60 -4.46
CA LEU A 6 0.62 9.39 -4.80
C LEU A 6 -0.17 10.69 -4.61
N ILE A 7 -0.77 11.20 -5.68
CA ILE A 7 -1.49 12.47 -5.64
C ILE A 7 -2.61 12.53 -6.68
N TYR A 8 -3.70 13.24 -6.35
CA TYR A 8 -4.81 13.50 -7.26
C TYR A 8 -4.82 14.96 -7.68
N ILE A 9 -4.73 15.24 -8.99
CA ILE A 9 -4.69 16.60 -9.55
C ILE A 9 -5.60 16.69 -10.77
N ASP A 10 -6.54 17.63 -10.77
CA ASP A 10 -7.40 18.00 -11.90
C ASP A 10 -8.08 16.78 -12.57
N GLY A 11 -8.55 15.81 -11.79
CA GLY A 11 -9.23 14.63 -12.31
C GLY A 11 -8.30 13.46 -12.67
N ILE A 12 -7.01 13.58 -12.42
CA ILE A 12 -6.00 12.56 -12.72
C ILE A 12 -5.35 12.06 -11.42
N TRP A 13 -5.30 10.77 -11.27
CA TRP A 13 -4.52 10.07 -10.25
C TRP A 13 -3.11 9.88 -10.76
N HIS A 14 -2.10 10.26 -9.99
CA HIS A 14 -0.69 10.04 -10.28
C HIS A 14 -0.14 9.01 -9.32
N LEU A 15 0.50 7.99 -9.86
CA LEU A 15 1.29 6.97 -9.18
C LEU A 15 2.72 7.11 -9.67
N TYR A 16 3.61 7.57 -8.79
CA TYR A 16 5.04 7.37 -8.99
C TYR A 16 5.44 6.11 -8.23
N TYR A 17 6.53 5.46 -8.65
CA TYR A 17 6.95 4.20 -8.04
C TYR A 17 8.45 3.97 -8.18
N GLN A 18 9.01 3.19 -7.27
CA GLN A 18 10.39 2.75 -7.37
C GLN A 18 10.60 1.95 -8.64
N HIS A 19 11.57 2.36 -9.46
CA HIS A 19 11.79 1.80 -10.79
C HIS A 19 13.27 1.71 -11.13
N ASN A 20 13.71 0.50 -11.50
CA ASN A 20 14.98 0.30 -12.17
C ASN A 20 14.71 0.18 -13.68
N PRO A 21 15.06 1.19 -14.51
CA PRO A 21 14.75 1.15 -15.94
C PRO A 21 15.65 0.20 -16.72
N ASN A 22 16.67 -0.38 -16.09
CA ASN A 22 17.68 -1.19 -16.77
C ASN A 22 17.50 -2.69 -16.54
N ASP A 23 16.74 -3.08 -15.52
CA ASP A 23 16.59 -4.48 -15.14
C ASP A 23 15.31 -4.69 -14.29
N VAL A 24 14.88 -5.94 -14.15
CA VAL A 24 13.76 -6.35 -13.28
C VAL A 24 14.17 -6.61 -11.82
N VAL A 25 15.46 -6.43 -11.49
CA VAL A 25 15.99 -6.55 -10.13
C VAL A 25 16.24 -5.19 -9.51
N TRP A 26 16.40 -5.16 -8.18
CA TRP A 26 16.78 -3.96 -7.46
C TRP A 26 18.09 -3.36 -8.01
N GLY A 27 18.12 -2.08 -8.24
CA GLY A 27 19.25 -1.40 -8.85
C GLY A 27 19.14 0.13 -8.76
N PRO A 28 19.72 0.89 -9.68
CA PRO A 28 19.68 2.35 -9.66
C PRO A 28 18.23 2.86 -9.70
N MET A 29 17.67 3.16 -8.51
CA MET A 29 16.26 3.53 -8.38
C MET A 29 15.98 4.92 -8.94
N HIS A 30 14.94 4.98 -9.74
CA HIS A 30 14.29 6.15 -10.30
C HIS A 30 12.87 6.22 -9.77
N TRP A 31 12.16 7.32 -9.98
CA TRP A 31 10.72 7.32 -9.93
C TRP A 31 10.16 7.10 -11.32
N GLY A 32 9.59 5.90 -11.56
CA GLY A 32 8.66 5.67 -12.66
C GLY A 32 7.37 6.43 -12.43
N HIS A 33 6.51 6.54 -13.46
CA HIS A 33 5.28 7.31 -13.37
C HIS A 33 4.17 6.63 -14.18
N ALA A 34 2.98 6.57 -13.60
CA ALA A 34 1.75 6.17 -14.26
C ALA A 34 0.61 7.09 -13.84
N VAL A 35 -0.39 7.24 -14.70
CA VAL A 35 -1.58 8.06 -14.46
C VAL A 35 -2.85 7.25 -14.69
N SER A 36 -3.91 7.60 -13.95
CA SER A 36 -5.23 7.00 -14.11
C SER A 36 -6.34 8.04 -13.93
N LYS A 37 -7.49 7.79 -14.56
CA LYS A 37 -8.72 8.55 -14.32
C LYS A 37 -9.67 7.88 -13.35
N ASP A 38 -9.48 6.58 -13.11
CA ASP A 38 -10.44 5.75 -12.36
C ASP A 38 -9.80 4.79 -11.35
N LEU A 39 -8.47 4.83 -11.15
CA LEU A 39 -7.70 3.96 -10.26
C LEU A 39 -7.57 2.50 -10.72
N ILE A 40 -8.13 2.14 -11.86
CA ILE A 40 -8.11 0.78 -12.42
C ILE A 40 -7.26 0.73 -13.70
N HIS A 41 -7.50 1.66 -14.63
CA HIS A 41 -6.77 1.73 -15.88
C HIS A 41 -5.61 2.71 -15.75
N TRP A 42 -4.40 2.20 -15.80
CA TRP A 42 -3.17 2.98 -15.64
C TRP A 42 -2.40 3.11 -16.95
N GLU A 43 -1.98 4.32 -17.24
CA GLU A 43 -1.17 4.65 -18.41
C GLU A 43 0.24 5.06 -17.96
N HIS A 44 1.26 4.30 -18.40
CA HIS A 44 2.65 4.62 -18.13
C HIS A 44 3.08 5.92 -18.78
N GLN A 45 3.82 6.71 -18.04
CA GLN A 45 4.38 7.99 -18.44
C GLN A 45 5.92 7.90 -18.44
N PRO A 46 6.63 8.88 -19.01
CA PRO A 46 8.09 8.97 -18.87
C PRO A 46 8.52 8.99 -17.40
N ILE A 47 9.74 8.52 -17.14
CA ILE A 47 10.37 8.57 -15.82
C ILE A 47 10.32 9.99 -15.27
N ALA A 48 9.84 10.16 -14.04
CA ALA A 48 9.63 11.46 -13.41
C ALA A 48 10.89 12.00 -12.72
N LEU A 49 11.68 11.12 -12.06
CA LEU A 49 12.90 11.50 -11.35
C LEU A 49 14.03 10.53 -11.65
N TYR A 50 15.20 11.09 -11.94
CA TYR A 50 16.43 10.37 -12.25
C TYR A 50 17.46 10.53 -11.12
N PRO A 51 18.33 9.55 -10.86
CA PRO A 51 19.50 9.71 -10.00
C PRO A 51 20.38 10.91 -10.38
N ASP A 52 21.14 11.40 -9.40
CA ASP A 52 22.14 12.46 -9.59
C ASP A 52 23.34 12.20 -8.66
N GLU A 53 24.15 13.26 -8.42
CA GLU A 53 25.30 13.20 -7.53
C GLU A 53 24.96 12.92 -6.06
N LEU A 54 23.70 13.18 -5.62
CA LEU A 54 23.23 12.84 -4.29
C LEU A 54 22.83 11.37 -4.16
N GLY A 55 22.67 10.65 -5.28
CA GLY A 55 22.42 9.21 -5.30
C GLY A 55 21.14 8.79 -6.01
N PHE A 56 20.68 7.60 -5.69
CA PHE A 56 19.43 7.01 -6.19
C PHE A 56 18.22 7.72 -5.61
N ILE A 57 17.09 7.64 -6.31
CA ILE A 57 15.82 8.21 -5.88
C ILE A 57 15.03 7.15 -5.13
N PHE A 58 15.13 7.15 -3.80
CA PHE A 58 14.36 6.24 -2.94
C PHE A 58 12.95 6.79 -2.70
N SER A 59 12.19 6.09 -1.86
CA SER A 59 10.79 6.37 -1.63
C SER A 59 10.54 7.77 -1.06
N GLY A 60 9.32 8.25 -1.24
CA GLY A 60 8.88 9.56 -0.81
C GLY A 60 7.45 9.89 -1.23
N SER A 61 7.09 11.14 -1.12
CA SER A 61 5.73 11.63 -1.33
C SER A 61 5.66 12.87 -2.21
N ALA A 62 4.46 13.24 -2.64
CA ALA A 62 4.20 14.50 -3.35
C ALA A 62 3.03 15.24 -2.70
N VAL A 63 3.10 16.56 -2.69
CA VAL A 63 2.04 17.45 -2.22
C VAL A 63 1.76 18.55 -3.23
N TYR A 64 0.53 19.05 -3.27
CA TYR A 64 0.16 20.20 -4.07
C TYR A 64 0.24 21.47 -3.20
N ASP A 65 1.23 22.31 -3.46
CA ASP A 65 1.47 23.55 -2.71
C ASP A 65 0.56 24.67 -3.22
N THR A 66 -0.74 24.55 -2.93
CA THR A 66 -1.78 25.47 -3.41
C THR A 66 -1.58 26.93 -2.99
N GLN A 67 -0.77 27.18 -1.96
CA GLN A 67 -0.45 28.53 -1.48
C GLN A 67 0.89 29.03 -2.03
N ASN A 68 1.58 28.22 -2.85
CA ASN A 68 2.92 28.51 -3.33
C ASN A 68 3.90 28.93 -2.21
N SER A 69 3.76 28.30 -1.04
CA SER A 69 4.60 28.58 0.12
C SER A 69 6.07 28.25 -0.12
N SER A 70 6.32 27.32 -1.00
CA SER A 70 7.66 26.98 -1.45
C SER A 70 8.28 27.97 -2.44
N GLU A 71 7.47 28.85 -3.03
CA GLU A 71 7.91 29.80 -4.09
C GLU A 71 8.53 29.16 -5.34
N TYR A 72 8.26 27.87 -5.58
CA TYR A 72 8.71 27.17 -6.81
C TYR A 72 7.74 27.32 -7.97
N GLY A 73 6.54 27.81 -7.74
CA GLY A 73 5.54 28.12 -8.75
C GLY A 73 5.05 29.55 -8.69
N THR A 74 3.79 29.76 -9.02
CA THR A 74 3.06 31.01 -8.83
C THR A 74 1.72 30.74 -8.16
N ASN A 75 1.02 31.78 -7.71
CA ASN A 75 -0.34 31.62 -7.13
C ASN A 75 -1.35 31.14 -8.19
N GLU A 76 -1.14 31.47 -9.46
CA GLU A 76 -1.99 31.04 -10.60
C GLU A 76 -1.63 29.63 -11.07
N ASN A 77 -0.38 29.20 -10.84
CA ASN A 77 0.12 27.85 -11.15
C ASN A 77 0.93 27.30 -9.98
N PRO A 78 0.25 26.83 -8.91
CA PRO A 78 0.92 26.27 -7.75
C PRO A 78 1.70 25.00 -8.13
N PRO A 79 2.87 24.77 -7.52
CA PRO A 79 3.69 23.62 -7.87
C PRO A 79 3.22 22.34 -7.16
N ILE A 80 3.52 21.20 -7.76
CA ILE A 80 3.60 19.93 -7.04
C ILE A 80 5.02 19.81 -6.51
N ILE A 81 5.17 19.54 -5.21
CA ILE A 81 6.46 19.30 -4.57
C ILE A 81 6.59 17.83 -4.25
N ALA A 82 7.56 17.16 -4.87
CA ALA A 82 7.99 15.83 -4.47
C ALA A 82 9.06 15.98 -3.38
N ILE A 83 8.94 15.18 -2.31
CA ILE A 83 9.99 15.02 -1.30
C ILE A 83 10.34 13.55 -1.22
N TYR A 84 11.65 13.23 -1.30
CA TYR A 84 12.13 11.87 -1.47
C TYR A 84 13.49 11.69 -0.79
N THR A 85 13.89 10.45 -0.59
CA THR A 85 15.21 10.12 -0.08
C THR A 85 16.22 10.01 -1.21
N SER A 86 17.30 10.77 -1.13
CA SER A 86 18.51 10.57 -1.93
C SER A 86 19.39 9.55 -1.22
N HIS A 87 19.61 8.39 -1.85
CA HIS A 87 20.44 7.30 -1.33
C HIS A 87 21.78 7.29 -2.05
N HIS A 88 22.81 7.84 -1.39
CA HIS A 88 24.14 7.89 -1.94
C HIS A 88 24.83 6.50 -1.91
N LYS A 89 25.76 6.28 -2.82
CA LYS A 89 26.47 5.00 -3.00
C LYS A 89 27.23 4.48 -1.77
N ASP A 90 27.52 5.34 -0.79
CA ASP A 90 28.15 4.98 0.48
C ASP A 90 27.12 4.68 1.58
N GLY A 91 25.82 4.63 1.23
CA GLY A 91 24.72 4.35 2.14
C GLY A 91 24.17 5.57 2.89
N LEU A 92 24.65 6.79 2.59
CA LEU A 92 24.09 8.00 3.19
C LEU A 92 22.72 8.31 2.60
N GLU A 93 21.72 8.41 3.47
CA GLU A 93 20.33 8.75 3.15
C GLU A 93 20.00 10.15 3.64
N GLN A 94 19.50 11.01 2.77
CA GLN A 94 19.13 12.40 3.06
C GLN A 94 17.86 12.75 2.28
N GLN A 95 17.07 13.73 2.77
CA GLN A 95 15.84 14.05 2.09
C GLN A 95 16.04 15.24 1.14
N SER A 96 15.56 15.07 -0.07
CA SER A 96 15.63 16.01 -1.17
C SER A 96 14.24 16.36 -1.69
N ILE A 97 14.12 17.50 -2.38
CA ILE A 97 12.88 17.93 -3.04
C ILE A 97 13.08 18.18 -4.52
N ALA A 98 12.00 17.96 -5.26
CA ALA A 98 11.85 18.40 -6.63
C ALA A 98 10.47 19.02 -6.82
N TYR A 99 10.29 19.88 -7.81
CA TYR A 99 9.02 20.57 -8.05
C TYR A 99 8.60 20.43 -9.51
N SER A 100 7.28 20.46 -9.71
CA SER A 100 6.66 20.40 -11.03
C SER A 100 5.68 21.56 -11.20
N ASN A 101 5.81 22.29 -12.31
CA ASN A 101 4.91 23.36 -12.74
C ASN A 101 4.00 22.94 -13.90
N ASP A 102 4.01 21.66 -14.27
CA ASP A 102 3.23 21.09 -15.37
C ASP A 102 2.34 19.91 -14.95
N LYS A 103 1.82 19.99 -13.73
CA LYS A 103 0.92 19.00 -13.13
C LYS A 103 1.54 17.61 -12.96
N GLY A 104 2.79 17.54 -12.56
CA GLY A 104 3.47 16.30 -12.20
C GLY A 104 4.03 15.49 -13.37
N ARG A 105 4.11 16.10 -14.58
CA ARG A 105 4.69 15.42 -15.75
C ARG A 105 6.21 15.43 -15.72
N HIS A 106 6.80 16.58 -15.36
CA HIS A 106 8.24 16.75 -15.24
C HIS A 106 8.57 17.39 -13.90
N PHE A 107 9.66 16.95 -13.29
CA PHE A 107 10.17 17.49 -12.05
C PHE A 107 11.55 18.10 -12.23
N GLU A 108 11.75 19.26 -11.63
CA GLU A 108 13.04 19.94 -11.52
C GLU A 108 13.53 19.84 -10.07
N LYS A 109 14.77 19.39 -9.87
CA LYS A 109 15.35 19.23 -8.53
C LYS A 109 15.76 20.58 -7.95
N SER A 110 15.53 20.75 -6.66
CA SER A 110 15.94 21.95 -5.95
C SER A 110 17.46 22.03 -5.83
N TYR A 111 18.01 23.20 -6.07
CA TYR A 111 19.44 23.48 -5.82
C TYR A 111 19.80 23.54 -4.33
N LEU A 112 18.79 23.54 -3.45
CA LEU A 112 18.95 23.52 -1.99
C LEU A 112 19.12 22.11 -1.42
N ASN A 113 19.00 21.08 -2.25
CA ASN A 113 19.11 19.69 -1.80
C ASN A 113 20.48 19.37 -1.18
N PRO A 114 20.55 18.54 -0.12
CA PRO A 114 19.40 17.98 0.60
C PRO A 114 18.76 19.00 1.56
N VAL A 115 17.41 18.99 1.66
CA VAL A 115 16.66 19.88 2.56
C VAL A 115 16.57 19.35 3.99
N ILE A 116 16.72 18.04 4.20
CA ILE A 116 16.90 17.42 5.51
C ILE A 116 18.15 16.55 5.45
N LYS A 117 19.21 17.01 6.13
CA LYS A 117 20.45 16.27 6.24
C LYS A 117 20.36 15.13 7.24
N ASN A 118 21.03 14.03 6.95
CA ASN A 118 21.11 12.91 7.88
C ASN A 118 21.86 13.30 9.17
N PRO A 119 21.27 13.10 10.34
CA PRO A 119 21.94 13.42 11.62
C PRO A 119 22.91 12.33 12.09
N GLY A 120 23.29 11.37 11.24
CA GLY A 120 24.17 10.24 11.57
C GLY A 120 23.40 8.97 11.95
N ILE A 121 22.20 8.79 11.41
CA ILE A 121 21.30 7.64 11.64
C ILE A 121 21.32 6.75 10.39
N SER A 122 21.47 5.44 10.55
CA SER A 122 21.20 4.48 9.47
C SER A 122 19.67 4.39 9.22
N ASP A 123 19.27 3.97 8.02
CA ASP A 123 17.85 3.79 7.69
C ASP A 123 17.02 5.05 7.97
N PHE A 124 17.43 6.17 7.38
CA PHE A 124 16.84 7.49 7.54
C PHE A 124 16.16 7.92 6.23
N ARG A 125 14.94 7.41 5.97
CA ARG A 125 14.32 7.44 4.64
C ARG A 125 12.79 7.55 4.64
N ASP A 126 12.22 7.68 3.43
CA ASP A 126 10.80 7.57 3.11
C ASP A 126 9.95 8.72 3.69
N PRO A 127 10.22 9.97 3.31
CA PRO A 127 9.49 11.13 3.82
C PRO A 127 8.06 11.19 3.27
N LYS A 128 7.08 11.33 4.18
CA LYS A 128 5.69 11.63 3.84
C LYS A 128 5.30 13.00 4.34
N ALA A 129 5.14 13.95 3.42
CA ALA A 129 4.71 15.31 3.73
C ALA A 129 3.20 15.47 3.57
N PHE A 130 2.60 16.34 4.38
CA PHE A 130 1.20 16.72 4.31
C PHE A 130 0.98 18.10 4.91
N TRP A 131 -0.11 18.77 4.49
CA TRP A 131 -0.52 20.04 5.10
C TRP A 131 -1.12 19.80 6.47
N ASN A 132 -0.60 20.49 7.49
CA ASN A 132 -1.11 20.43 8.85
C ASN A 132 -2.00 21.65 9.14
N PRO A 133 -3.33 21.48 9.17
CA PRO A 133 -4.25 22.60 9.36
C PRO A 133 -4.22 23.18 10.76
N VAL A 134 -3.77 22.42 11.76
CA VAL A 134 -3.69 22.88 13.16
C VAL A 134 -2.59 23.92 13.33
N ARG A 135 -1.40 23.61 12.80
CA ARG A 135 -0.24 24.51 12.87
C ARG A 135 -0.13 25.45 11.66
N ARG A 136 -0.93 25.25 10.62
CA ARG A 136 -0.86 25.98 9.35
C ARG A 136 0.55 25.97 8.75
N CYS A 137 1.11 24.79 8.65
CA CYS A 137 2.43 24.53 8.06
C CYS A 137 2.45 23.16 7.43
N TRP A 138 3.51 22.85 6.74
CA TRP A 138 3.80 21.50 6.28
C TRP A 138 4.29 20.66 7.46
N SER A 139 3.76 19.48 7.62
CA SER A 139 4.30 18.43 8.48
C SER A 139 4.86 17.30 7.62
N LEU A 140 5.81 16.57 8.20
CA LEU A 140 6.43 15.42 7.56
C LEU A 140 6.69 14.34 8.58
N VAL A 141 6.36 13.10 8.24
CA VAL A 141 6.77 11.91 8.97
C VAL A 141 7.86 11.20 8.17
N LEU A 142 8.92 10.75 8.85
CA LEU A 142 10.12 10.16 8.27
C LEU A 142 10.56 8.96 9.08
N ALA A 143 10.83 7.85 8.43
CA ALA A 143 11.39 6.67 9.10
C ALA A 143 12.85 6.91 9.52
N ALA A 144 13.16 6.44 10.73
CA ALA A 144 14.47 6.56 11.34
C ALA A 144 14.74 5.31 12.19
N GLN A 145 15.23 4.25 11.55
CA GLN A 145 15.47 2.92 12.12
C GLN A 145 14.15 2.27 12.60
N ASP A 146 13.94 2.14 13.91
CA ASP A 146 12.82 1.47 14.56
C ASP A 146 11.69 2.44 15.00
N ARG A 147 11.69 3.66 14.49
CA ARG A 147 10.76 4.75 14.85
C ARG A 147 10.51 5.70 13.70
N VAL A 148 9.66 6.66 13.92
CA VAL A 148 9.46 7.80 13.02
C VAL A 148 9.81 9.10 13.69
N PHE A 149 10.35 10.04 12.90
CA PHE A 149 10.53 11.44 13.28
C PHE A 149 9.46 12.30 12.63
N PHE A 150 9.04 13.33 13.34
CA PHE A 150 8.14 14.37 12.83
C PHE A 150 8.91 15.66 12.60
N TYR A 151 8.60 16.31 11.49
CA TYR A 151 9.17 17.61 11.12
C TYR A 151 8.08 18.59 10.77
N ALA A 152 8.38 19.89 10.88
CA ALA A 152 7.53 20.98 10.42
C ALA A 152 8.32 21.94 9.53
N SER A 153 7.64 22.55 8.54
CA SER A 153 8.20 23.56 7.65
C SER A 153 7.14 24.57 7.22
N GLN A 154 7.51 25.83 7.04
CA GLN A 154 6.65 26.85 6.46
C GLN A 154 6.78 26.93 4.93
N ASP A 155 7.87 26.41 4.37
CA ASP A 155 8.30 26.65 2.98
C ASP A 155 8.79 25.40 2.24
N MET A 156 8.65 24.20 2.83
CA MET A 156 9.15 22.94 2.28
C MET A 156 10.67 22.84 2.09
N LYS A 157 11.40 23.91 2.36
CA LYS A 157 12.87 24.03 2.18
C LYS A 157 13.60 23.90 3.51
N ASN A 158 13.02 24.49 4.55
CA ASN A 158 13.60 24.53 5.89
C ASN A 158 12.72 23.70 6.84
N TRP A 159 13.28 22.61 7.37
CA TRP A 159 12.58 21.65 8.18
C TRP A 159 13.14 21.62 9.60
N GLU A 160 12.27 21.65 10.59
CA GLU A 160 12.59 21.52 12.01
C GLU A 160 11.99 20.23 12.56
N LYS A 161 12.80 19.41 13.25
CA LYS A 161 12.29 18.20 13.95
C LYS A 161 11.42 18.65 15.13
N THR A 162 10.18 18.14 15.18
CA THR A 162 9.20 18.50 16.22
C THR A 162 9.01 17.38 17.25
N GLY A 163 9.17 16.11 16.83
CA GLY A 163 8.93 14.97 17.70
C GLY A 163 9.35 13.65 17.10
N GLU A 164 8.99 12.58 17.81
CA GLU A 164 9.19 11.20 17.35
C GLU A 164 8.15 10.27 17.98
N PHE A 165 7.96 9.09 17.35
CA PHE A 165 7.15 7.99 17.87
C PHE A 165 7.84 6.66 17.59
N GLY A 166 7.85 5.76 18.58
CA GLY A 166 8.54 4.47 18.57
C GLY A 166 9.75 4.46 19.53
N PRO A 167 10.38 3.29 19.74
CA PRO A 167 10.12 1.97 19.13
C PRO A 167 8.96 1.18 19.76
N GLU A 168 8.24 1.78 20.70
CA GLU A 168 7.09 1.14 21.33
C GLU A 168 6.07 0.70 20.27
N GLY A 169 5.62 -0.56 20.38
CA GLY A 169 4.70 -1.17 19.42
C GLY A 169 5.37 -1.72 18.15
N ASN A 170 6.71 -1.71 18.04
CA ASN A 170 7.42 -2.42 16.99
C ASN A 170 7.41 -3.94 17.25
N HIS A 171 6.38 -4.62 16.75
CA HIS A 171 6.19 -6.05 17.00
C HIS A 171 7.08 -6.95 16.12
N VAL A 172 7.46 -6.49 14.94
CA VAL A 172 8.36 -7.21 14.03
C VAL A 172 9.82 -7.04 14.45
N LYS A 173 10.15 -5.96 15.20
CA LYS A 173 11.51 -5.59 15.61
C LYS A 173 12.46 -5.31 14.44
N GLY A 174 11.92 -5.09 13.27
CA GLY A 174 12.66 -4.70 12.08
C GLY A 174 12.80 -3.18 11.94
N VAL A 175 13.38 -2.76 10.84
CA VAL A 175 13.46 -1.35 10.45
C VAL A 175 12.07 -0.88 10.00
N TRP A 176 11.71 0.34 10.39
CA TRP A 176 10.51 0.99 9.90
C TRP A 176 10.79 1.70 8.58
N GLU A 177 9.86 1.57 7.63
CA GLU A 177 9.93 2.12 6.28
C GLU A 177 8.58 2.70 5.88
N CYS A 178 8.57 3.56 4.86
CA CYS A 178 7.37 4.10 4.23
C CYS A 178 6.26 4.53 5.21
N PRO A 179 6.56 5.40 6.20
CA PRO A 179 5.55 5.83 7.14
C PRO A 179 4.54 6.75 6.47
N ASP A 180 3.28 6.67 6.92
CA ASP A 180 2.24 7.61 6.52
C ASP A 180 1.42 8.03 7.73
N LEU A 181 1.04 9.30 7.81
CA LEU A 181 0.27 9.86 8.90
C LEU A 181 -0.87 10.72 8.36
N PHE A 182 -2.11 10.31 8.63
CA PHE A 182 -3.30 10.96 8.09
C PHE A 182 -4.50 10.86 9.04
N PRO A 183 -5.44 11.82 9.02
CA PRO A 183 -6.67 11.74 9.79
C PRO A 183 -7.76 11.00 9.03
N ILE A 184 -8.58 10.25 9.76
CA ILE A 184 -9.89 9.76 9.32
C ILE A 184 -10.96 10.30 10.25
N GLU A 185 -12.01 10.91 9.69
CA GLU A 185 -13.15 11.37 10.49
C GLU A 185 -13.96 10.16 10.98
N TYR A 186 -14.18 10.09 12.28
CA TYR A 186 -15.02 9.09 12.91
C TYR A 186 -15.93 9.75 13.97
N LYS A 187 -17.26 9.63 13.79
CA LYS A 187 -18.27 10.24 14.69
C LYS A 187 -18.02 11.73 14.96
N GLY A 188 -17.64 12.50 13.93
CA GLY A 188 -17.41 13.95 13.99
C GLY A 188 -16.07 14.37 14.61
N LYS A 189 -15.14 13.44 14.79
CA LYS A 189 -13.77 13.71 15.27
C LYS A 189 -12.74 13.09 14.35
N ASN A 190 -11.61 13.76 14.18
CA ASN A 190 -10.47 13.18 13.50
C ASN A 190 -9.76 12.19 14.42
N VAL A 191 -9.58 10.97 13.96
CA VAL A 191 -8.67 9.98 14.52
C VAL A 191 -7.47 9.91 13.58
N TRP A 192 -6.28 10.08 14.11
CA TRP A 192 -5.07 9.99 13.31
C TRP A 192 -4.61 8.54 13.20
N VAL A 193 -4.24 8.18 12.02
CA VAL A 193 -3.71 6.85 11.68
C VAL A 193 -2.26 7.01 11.26
N LEU A 194 -1.37 6.33 11.97
CA LEU A 194 0.02 6.16 11.55
C LEU A 194 0.16 4.75 11.00
N VAL A 195 0.62 4.63 9.76
CA VAL A 195 0.95 3.36 9.10
C VAL A 195 2.46 3.29 8.94
N VAL A 196 3.05 2.12 9.18
CA VAL A 196 4.47 1.85 8.94
C VAL A 196 4.65 0.48 8.32
N SER A 197 5.56 0.39 7.39
CA SER A 197 6.08 -0.88 6.86
C SER A 197 7.26 -1.31 7.74
N MET A 198 7.33 -2.59 8.08
CA MET A 198 8.37 -3.13 8.96
C MET A 198 9.11 -4.24 8.24
N THR A 199 10.41 -4.08 8.05
CA THR A 199 11.26 -5.15 7.53
C THR A 199 11.34 -6.30 8.53
N LYS A 200 11.69 -7.49 8.06
CA LYS A 200 11.97 -8.62 8.96
C LYS A 200 13.21 -8.33 9.83
N ALA A 201 13.16 -8.70 11.11
CA ALA A 201 14.31 -8.63 12.01
C ALA A 201 15.15 -9.92 11.97
N SER A 202 14.56 -11.04 11.56
CA SER A 202 15.20 -12.36 11.47
C SER A 202 14.63 -13.18 10.32
N GLU A 203 15.26 -14.32 10.00
CA GLU A 203 14.73 -15.24 8.97
C GLU A 203 13.39 -15.89 9.36
N ASP A 204 13.04 -15.88 10.63
CA ASP A 204 11.75 -16.38 11.13
C ASP A 204 10.63 -15.34 11.04
N ASP A 205 10.97 -14.07 10.81
CA ASP A 205 10.02 -12.99 10.61
C ASP A 205 9.72 -12.76 9.12
N HIS A 206 8.71 -11.96 8.83
CA HIS A 206 8.39 -11.47 7.49
C HIS A 206 8.05 -9.98 7.53
N CYS A 207 8.24 -9.33 6.39
CA CYS A 207 7.84 -7.93 6.24
C CYS A 207 6.34 -7.79 6.43
N LYS A 208 5.90 -6.81 7.20
CA LYS A 208 4.49 -6.51 7.47
C LYS A 208 4.25 -5.01 7.56
N MET A 209 2.99 -4.65 7.43
CA MET A 209 2.53 -3.27 7.64
C MET A 209 1.66 -3.21 8.89
N GLN A 210 2.07 -2.37 9.83
CA GLN A 210 1.34 -2.12 11.06
C GLN A 210 0.69 -0.72 11.03
N TYR A 211 -0.49 -0.59 11.66
CA TYR A 211 -1.10 0.72 11.88
C TYR A 211 -1.33 1.00 13.36
N PHE A 212 -1.27 2.28 13.70
CA PHE A 212 -1.55 2.81 15.03
C PHE A 212 -2.67 3.84 14.91
N LEU A 213 -3.59 3.85 15.89
CA LEU A 213 -4.63 4.87 16.02
C LEU A 213 -4.28 5.81 17.17
N GLY A 214 -4.55 7.09 16.97
CA GLY A 214 -4.21 8.06 17.99
C GLY A 214 -4.66 9.48 17.66
N ASP A 215 -4.03 10.42 18.33
CA ASP A 215 -4.15 11.86 18.12
C ASP A 215 -2.80 12.42 17.64
N PHE A 216 -2.85 13.46 16.83
CA PHE A 216 -1.67 14.21 16.41
C PHE A 216 -1.92 15.71 16.67
N ASP A 217 -1.13 16.29 17.56
CA ASP A 217 -1.25 17.70 17.97
C ASP A 217 -0.56 18.68 17.00
N GLY A 218 0.03 18.13 15.93
CA GLY A 218 0.83 18.86 14.94
C GLY A 218 2.34 18.77 15.18
N GLU A 219 2.78 18.18 16.28
CA GLU A 219 4.19 17.97 16.63
C GLU A 219 4.48 16.51 16.98
N LYS A 220 3.54 15.86 17.70
CA LYS A 220 3.70 14.52 18.25
C LYS A 220 2.47 13.67 17.99
N PHE A 221 2.70 12.39 17.74
CA PHE A 221 1.65 11.40 17.68
C PHE A 221 1.49 10.73 19.05
N LEU A 222 0.26 10.76 19.57
CA LEU A 222 -0.12 10.11 20.82
C LEU A 222 -0.95 8.87 20.48
N CYS A 223 -0.35 7.68 20.56
CA CYS A 223 -1.05 6.43 20.31
C CYS A 223 -2.11 6.19 21.40
N THR A 224 -3.35 5.94 20.98
CA THR A 224 -4.49 5.63 21.88
C THR A 224 -4.93 4.17 21.78
N CYS A 225 -4.32 3.38 20.91
CA CYS A 225 -4.58 1.94 20.83
C CYS A 225 -3.64 1.15 21.75
N PRO A 226 -4.07 -0.02 22.27
CA PRO A 226 -3.19 -0.90 23.03
C PRO A 226 -1.92 -1.25 22.24
N SER A 227 -0.76 -1.20 22.92
CA SER A 227 0.54 -1.47 22.28
C SER A 227 0.98 -2.93 22.33
N ASP A 228 0.26 -3.76 23.08
CA ASP A 228 0.57 -5.16 23.36
C ASP A 228 0.14 -6.14 22.27
N GLU A 229 -0.75 -5.70 21.35
CA GLU A 229 -1.15 -6.49 20.19
C GLU A 229 -0.96 -5.72 18.89
N PRO A 230 -0.30 -6.31 17.88
CA PRO A 230 -0.10 -5.65 16.59
C PRO A 230 -1.43 -5.54 15.83
N ARG A 231 -1.61 -4.43 15.13
CA ARG A 231 -2.73 -4.21 14.21
C ARG A 231 -2.17 -4.16 12.79
N TRP A 232 -2.40 -5.25 12.06
CA TRP A 232 -1.90 -5.36 10.71
C TRP A 232 -2.85 -4.68 9.72
N LEU A 233 -2.26 -4.01 8.73
CA LEU A 233 -3.01 -3.43 7.62
C LEU A 233 -3.51 -4.52 6.66
N ASP A 234 -2.75 -5.61 6.55
CA ASP A 234 -3.02 -6.77 5.72
C ASP A 234 -2.49 -8.02 6.41
N GLU A 235 -3.28 -9.08 6.45
CA GLU A 235 -2.92 -10.36 7.04
C GLU A 235 -2.20 -11.29 6.05
N GLY A 236 -2.17 -10.90 4.77
CA GLY A 236 -1.38 -11.55 3.73
C GLY A 236 0.10 -11.21 3.81
N PHE A 237 0.85 -11.77 2.88
CA PHE A 237 2.29 -11.51 2.75
C PHE A 237 2.61 -10.45 1.70
N ASP A 238 1.67 -10.17 0.79
CA ASP A 238 1.94 -9.45 -0.46
C ASP A 238 1.25 -8.08 -0.49
N ASN A 239 1.51 -7.27 0.54
CA ASN A 239 1.20 -5.85 0.58
C ASN A 239 2.24 -5.16 1.47
N TYR A 240 3.05 -4.30 0.89
CA TYR A 240 4.13 -3.60 1.56
C TYR A 240 4.24 -2.16 1.07
N ALA A 241 4.92 -1.30 1.84
CA ALA A 241 5.21 0.09 1.49
C ALA A 241 3.98 0.93 1.12
N ALA A 242 2.77 0.56 1.60
CA ALA A 242 1.55 1.23 1.21
C ALA A 242 1.44 2.63 1.84
N VAL A 243 1.08 3.60 1.00
CA VAL A 243 0.92 5.01 1.38
C VAL A 243 -0.36 5.59 0.77
N THR A 244 -0.82 6.71 1.32
CA THR A 244 -2.05 7.37 0.88
C THR A 244 -1.84 8.36 -0.26
N PHE A 245 -2.89 8.52 -1.08
CA PHE A 245 -2.97 9.60 -2.06
C PHE A 245 -3.19 10.96 -1.38
N GLN A 246 -2.37 11.93 -1.74
CA GLN A 246 -2.57 13.33 -1.36
C GLN A 246 -3.60 14.03 -2.24
N ASN A 247 -4.21 15.09 -1.72
CA ASN A 247 -5.19 15.93 -2.42
C ASN A 247 -6.44 15.17 -2.91
N ALA A 248 -6.70 13.97 -2.39
CA ALA A 248 -7.91 13.19 -2.64
C ALA A 248 -9.00 13.53 -1.62
N LYS A 249 -10.27 13.36 -2.03
CA LYS A 249 -11.42 13.57 -1.13
C LYS A 249 -11.52 12.50 -0.06
N ASP A 250 -11.34 11.25 -0.49
CA ASP A 250 -11.35 10.07 0.39
C ASP A 250 -9.92 9.71 0.77
N VAL A 251 -9.73 9.07 1.89
CA VAL A 251 -8.43 8.48 2.27
C VAL A 251 -8.27 7.20 1.47
N LEU A 252 -7.44 7.27 0.44
CA LEU A 252 -7.13 6.15 -0.46
C LEU A 252 -5.68 5.75 -0.27
N LEU A 253 -5.43 4.46 -0.09
CA LEU A 253 -4.11 3.87 0.14
C LEU A 253 -3.80 2.86 -0.95
N MET A 254 -2.56 2.79 -1.42
CA MET A 254 -2.08 1.81 -2.38
C MET A 254 -0.71 1.31 -1.95
N GLY A 255 -0.44 0.02 -2.11
CA GLY A 255 0.80 -0.62 -1.71
C GLY A 255 1.53 -1.33 -2.85
N TRP A 256 2.70 -1.82 -2.53
CA TRP A 256 3.43 -2.78 -3.36
C TRP A 256 2.87 -4.18 -3.09
N GLY A 257 2.22 -4.76 -4.11
CA GLY A 257 1.62 -6.10 -4.08
C GLY A 257 2.69 -7.18 -4.18
N MET A 258 3.59 -7.25 -3.20
CA MET A 258 4.74 -8.15 -3.19
C MET A 258 5.34 -8.27 -1.79
N ASN A 259 6.39 -9.09 -1.66
CA ASN A 259 7.14 -9.32 -0.43
C ASN A 259 8.64 -9.41 -0.70
N TRP A 260 9.45 -8.80 0.14
CA TRP A 260 10.91 -8.78 0.01
C TRP A 260 11.57 -10.17 0.01
N GLN A 261 10.95 -11.17 0.63
CA GLN A 261 11.51 -12.52 0.73
C GLN A 261 11.69 -13.21 -0.63
N TYR A 262 10.91 -12.82 -1.66
CA TYR A 262 10.95 -13.44 -2.98
C TYR A 262 10.80 -12.47 -4.16
N ALA A 263 10.68 -11.18 -3.90
CA ALA A 263 10.43 -10.18 -4.95
C ALA A 263 11.48 -10.19 -6.07
N ALA A 264 12.75 -10.37 -5.74
CA ALA A 264 13.83 -10.40 -6.73
C ALA A 264 13.90 -11.69 -7.59
N GLN A 265 13.02 -12.65 -7.34
CA GLN A 265 13.04 -13.97 -7.96
C GLN A 265 11.74 -14.30 -8.70
N THR A 266 10.81 -13.35 -8.83
CA THR A 266 9.50 -13.60 -9.45
C THR A 266 9.64 -14.11 -10.89
N PRO A 267 8.75 -15.03 -11.35
CA PRO A 267 8.84 -15.62 -12.68
C PRO A 267 8.20 -14.72 -13.75
N THR A 268 8.50 -13.41 -13.68
CA THR A 268 8.03 -12.39 -14.63
C THR A 268 9.23 -11.82 -15.38
N GLU A 269 9.12 -11.69 -16.71
CA GLU A 269 10.24 -11.29 -17.58
C GLU A 269 10.29 -9.77 -17.81
N GLU A 270 9.13 -9.11 -17.90
CA GLU A 270 9.04 -7.69 -18.28
C GLU A 270 8.91 -6.76 -17.06
N TYR A 271 8.56 -7.30 -15.90
CA TYR A 271 8.37 -6.52 -14.67
C TYR A 271 8.70 -7.36 -13.42
N CYS A 272 8.95 -6.67 -12.32
CA CYS A 272 9.15 -7.28 -11.02
C CYS A 272 8.32 -6.52 -9.98
N GLY A 273 7.27 -7.18 -9.47
CA GLY A 273 6.31 -6.60 -8.55
C GLY A 273 5.19 -5.81 -9.25
N GLN A 274 4.13 -5.56 -8.52
CA GLN A 274 2.90 -4.92 -8.96
C GLN A 274 2.33 -4.04 -7.85
N ALA A 275 1.45 -3.11 -8.16
CA ALA A 275 0.69 -2.36 -7.17
C ALA A 275 -0.51 -3.18 -6.69
N THR A 276 -0.95 -2.97 -5.44
CA THR A 276 -2.26 -3.41 -4.98
C THR A 276 -3.35 -2.52 -5.60
N LEU A 277 -4.61 -2.91 -5.49
CA LEU A 277 -5.72 -1.98 -5.70
C LEU A 277 -5.59 -0.77 -4.77
N ALA A 278 -6.09 0.37 -5.23
CA ALA A 278 -6.33 1.47 -4.32
C ALA A 278 -7.42 1.07 -3.33
N ARG A 279 -7.18 1.30 -2.02
CA ARG A 279 -8.09 0.94 -0.93
C ARG A 279 -8.62 2.19 -0.26
N LYS A 280 -9.94 2.32 -0.21
CA LYS A 280 -10.59 3.34 0.60
C LYS A 280 -10.58 2.91 2.06
N LEU A 281 -9.95 3.73 2.89
CA LEU A 281 -9.86 3.49 4.33
C LEU A 281 -11.01 4.14 5.08
N SER A 282 -11.48 3.47 6.10
CA SER A 282 -12.49 3.96 7.03
C SER A 282 -12.25 3.40 8.44
N LEU A 283 -12.95 3.95 9.43
CA LEU A 283 -12.91 3.43 10.80
C LEU A 283 -14.27 2.82 11.16
N THR A 284 -14.23 1.69 11.82
CA THR A 284 -15.41 0.98 12.35
C THR A 284 -15.13 0.46 13.75
N GLU A 285 -16.18 0.13 14.50
CA GLU A 285 -16.05 -0.55 15.79
C GLU A 285 -16.37 -2.05 15.63
N VAL A 286 -15.48 -2.87 16.14
CA VAL A 286 -15.66 -4.33 16.25
C VAL A 286 -15.50 -4.70 17.72
N ASP A 287 -16.55 -5.23 18.34
CA ASP A 287 -16.59 -5.58 19.78
C ASP A 287 -16.14 -4.43 20.70
N GLY A 288 -16.51 -3.20 20.33
CA GLY A 288 -16.14 -1.99 21.08
C GLY A 288 -14.70 -1.50 20.83
N VAL A 289 -13.95 -2.14 19.95
CA VAL A 289 -12.59 -1.76 19.56
C VAL A 289 -12.61 -1.01 18.23
N LEU A 290 -12.11 0.23 18.21
CA LEU A 290 -11.98 1.00 16.99
C LEU A 290 -10.94 0.35 16.08
N THR A 291 -11.33 0.06 14.83
CA THR A 291 -10.55 -0.73 13.87
C THR A 291 -10.53 -0.04 12.51
N LEU A 292 -9.39 -0.10 11.84
CA LEU A 292 -9.26 0.35 10.44
C LEU A 292 -9.90 -0.69 9.51
N ALA A 293 -10.71 -0.22 8.58
CA ALA A 293 -11.31 -1.06 7.54
C ALA A 293 -10.89 -0.53 6.16
N ALA A 294 -10.73 -1.44 5.22
CA ALA A 294 -10.30 -1.16 3.85
C ALA A 294 -11.27 -1.77 2.83
N ALA A 295 -11.68 -1.00 1.85
CA ALA A 295 -12.49 -1.47 0.73
C ALA A 295 -11.81 -1.13 -0.60
N PRO A 296 -11.86 -2.00 -1.62
CA PRO A 296 -11.27 -1.69 -2.91
C PRO A 296 -11.99 -0.50 -3.57
N ALA A 297 -11.23 0.48 -4.04
CA ALA A 297 -11.71 1.69 -4.72
C ALA A 297 -11.63 1.54 -6.24
N GLY A 298 -12.42 2.36 -6.97
CA GLY A 298 -12.44 2.36 -8.44
C GLY A 298 -13.31 1.26 -9.07
N LEU A 299 -13.82 0.32 -8.27
CA LEU A 299 -14.57 -0.84 -8.76
C LEU A 299 -16.10 -0.63 -8.81
N GLU A 300 -16.61 0.56 -8.47
CA GLU A 300 -18.04 0.81 -8.30
C GLU A 300 -18.83 0.49 -9.57
N LYS A 301 -18.33 0.90 -10.74
CA LYS A 301 -18.98 0.63 -12.04
C LYS A 301 -19.09 -0.85 -12.36
N PHE A 302 -18.06 -1.64 -12.02
CA PHE A 302 -18.03 -3.08 -12.25
C PHE A 302 -18.96 -3.83 -11.29
N ARG A 303 -18.97 -3.41 -10.00
CA ARG A 303 -19.86 -3.97 -8.98
C ARG A 303 -21.35 -3.79 -9.32
N HIS A 304 -21.73 -2.71 -10.02
CA HIS A 304 -23.10 -2.50 -10.45
C HIS A 304 -23.56 -3.53 -11.49
N SER A 305 -22.64 -4.15 -12.22
CA SER A 305 -22.92 -5.22 -13.19
C SER A 305 -22.72 -6.62 -12.63
N SER A 306 -22.57 -6.79 -11.29
CA SER A 306 -22.46 -8.11 -10.67
C SER A 306 -23.75 -8.93 -10.90
N TYR A 307 -23.57 -10.22 -11.09
CA TYR A 307 -24.66 -11.16 -11.28
C TYR A 307 -24.43 -12.45 -10.49
N PRO A 308 -25.50 -13.09 -9.99
CA PRO A 308 -25.39 -14.36 -9.27
C PRO A 308 -24.88 -15.46 -10.18
N ILE A 309 -24.03 -16.32 -9.64
CA ILE A 309 -23.49 -17.46 -10.34
C ILE A 309 -23.78 -18.77 -9.61
N GLU A 310 -23.75 -19.87 -10.36
CA GLU A 310 -23.88 -21.21 -9.81
C GLU A 310 -22.53 -21.83 -9.47
N ASN A 311 -22.54 -22.84 -8.60
CA ASN A 311 -21.36 -23.61 -8.27
C ASN A 311 -20.78 -24.30 -9.54
N HIS A 312 -19.46 -24.24 -9.71
CA HIS A 312 -18.73 -24.69 -10.90
C HIS A 312 -18.86 -23.79 -12.14
N THR A 313 -19.19 -22.51 -11.95
CA THR A 313 -19.24 -21.53 -13.05
C THR A 313 -17.87 -21.36 -13.70
N THR A 314 -17.89 -21.23 -15.03
CA THR A 314 -16.71 -20.87 -15.83
C THR A 314 -16.54 -19.36 -15.85
N ILE A 315 -15.33 -18.90 -15.54
CA ILE A 315 -14.89 -17.50 -15.63
C ILE A 315 -14.18 -17.32 -16.98
N ARG A 316 -14.45 -16.22 -17.67
CA ARG A 316 -13.95 -15.99 -19.04
C ARG A 316 -12.96 -14.83 -19.15
N THR A 317 -12.66 -14.19 -18.02
CA THR A 317 -11.72 -13.06 -17.92
C THR A 317 -10.62 -13.38 -16.90
N GLU A 318 -9.47 -12.77 -17.08
CA GLU A 318 -8.34 -12.89 -16.14
C GLU A 318 -8.45 -11.92 -14.98
N THR A 319 -9.34 -10.91 -15.10
CA THR A 319 -9.58 -9.85 -14.11
C THR A 319 -11.05 -9.86 -13.72
N PHE A 320 -11.34 -10.20 -12.47
CA PHE A 320 -12.71 -10.33 -11.98
C PHE A 320 -12.82 -10.11 -10.47
N GLY A 321 -14.04 -9.84 -10.03
CA GLY A 321 -14.36 -9.83 -8.61
C GLY A 321 -15.49 -10.79 -8.25
N LEU A 322 -15.43 -11.34 -7.03
CA LEU A 322 -16.46 -12.16 -6.45
C LEU A 322 -16.96 -11.52 -5.16
N LYS A 323 -18.26 -11.27 -5.07
CA LYS A 323 -18.92 -10.97 -3.79
C LYS A 323 -19.51 -12.27 -3.24
N ILE A 324 -19.13 -12.62 -2.04
CA ILE A 324 -19.50 -13.89 -1.42
C ILE A 324 -20.10 -13.61 -0.05
N SER A 325 -21.24 -14.17 0.22
CA SER A 325 -21.82 -14.20 1.56
C SER A 325 -22.17 -15.61 1.96
N GLY A 326 -22.04 -15.91 3.25
CA GLY A 326 -22.28 -17.26 3.74
C GLY A 326 -22.44 -17.32 5.25
N LYS A 327 -22.66 -18.54 5.73
CA LYS A 327 -22.74 -18.87 7.15
C LYS A 327 -22.09 -20.21 7.42
N GLY A 328 -21.36 -20.29 8.56
CA GLY A 328 -20.62 -21.49 8.94
C GLY A 328 -19.41 -21.74 8.03
N ASP A 329 -18.93 -22.97 8.03
CA ASP A 329 -17.74 -23.37 7.29
C ASP A 329 -17.94 -23.37 5.78
N ALA A 330 -16.95 -22.84 5.07
CA ALA A 330 -16.97 -22.80 3.62
C ALA A 330 -15.57 -23.04 3.03
N LYS A 331 -15.56 -23.46 1.76
CA LYS A 331 -14.38 -23.55 0.93
C LYS A 331 -14.69 -23.02 -0.45
N ILE A 332 -13.98 -22.01 -0.89
CA ILE A 332 -14.01 -21.46 -2.24
C ILE A 332 -12.72 -21.90 -2.96
N CYS A 333 -12.81 -22.24 -4.24
CA CYS A 333 -11.68 -22.70 -5.04
C CYS A 333 -11.72 -22.07 -6.43
N LEU A 334 -10.72 -21.26 -6.74
CA LEU A 334 -10.39 -20.86 -8.11
C LEU A 334 -9.49 -21.94 -8.71
N LYS A 335 -9.79 -22.37 -9.93
CA LYS A 335 -9.11 -23.48 -10.60
C LYS A 335 -8.92 -23.17 -12.07
N ASN A 336 -7.80 -23.65 -12.63
CA ASN A 336 -7.50 -23.59 -14.06
C ASN A 336 -7.53 -24.99 -14.74
N SER A 337 -7.37 -25.00 -16.06
CA SER A 337 -7.42 -26.19 -16.90
C SER A 337 -6.29 -27.20 -16.63
N VAL A 338 -5.13 -26.74 -16.13
CA VAL A 338 -3.98 -27.60 -15.79
C VAL A 338 -4.04 -28.14 -14.36
N GLY A 339 -5.09 -27.79 -13.61
CA GLY A 339 -5.37 -28.38 -12.30
C GLY A 339 -4.81 -27.61 -11.11
N GLN A 340 -4.23 -26.43 -11.32
CA GLN A 340 -3.79 -25.53 -10.25
C GLN A 340 -5.00 -24.93 -9.53
N LYS A 341 -4.83 -24.61 -8.24
CA LYS A 341 -5.94 -24.22 -7.35
C LYS A 341 -5.49 -23.20 -6.33
N LEU A 342 -6.14 -22.05 -6.32
CA LEU A 342 -6.11 -21.11 -5.21
C LEU A 342 -7.36 -21.36 -4.36
N LYS A 343 -7.18 -21.57 -3.06
CA LYS A 343 -8.26 -21.97 -2.16
C LYS A 343 -8.43 -20.98 -1.04
N ILE A 344 -9.68 -20.68 -0.72
CA ILE A 344 -10.06 -19.87 0.43
C ILE A 344 -10.93 -20.73 1.34
N TYR A 345 -10.59 -20.75 2.62
CA TYR A 345 -11.36 -21.44 3.64
C TYR A 345 -11.91 -20.41 4.63
N VAL A 346 -13.17 -20.54 4.96
CA VAL A 346 -13.82 -19.76 6.03
C VAL A 346 -14.32 -20.73 7.08
N SER A 347 -14.04 -20.44 8.33
CA SER A 347 -14.59 -21.13 9.49
C SER A 347 -15.19 -20.12 10.46
N ASP A 348 -15.75 -20.57 11.56
CA ASP A 348 -16.29 -19.67 12.60
C ASP A 348 -15.24 -18.74 13.20
N THR A 349 -13.95 -19.12 13.15
CA THR A 349 -12.86 -18.38 13.83
C THR A 349 -11.84 -17.74 12.90
N LYS A 350 -11.77 -18.16 11.64
CA LYS A 350 -10.70 -17.69 10.74
C LYS A 350 -11.06 -17.76 9.26
N ILE A 351 -10.36 -16.94 8.48
CA ILE A 351 -10.31 -16.97 7.03
C ILE A 351 -8.88 -17.34 6.64
N THR A 352 -8.73 -18.28 5.71
CA THR A 352 -7.43 -18.76 5.27
C THR A 352 -7.36 -18.76 3.74
N VAL A 353 -6.32 -18.19 3.19
CA VAL A 353 -5.97 -18.26 1.76
C VAL A 353 -4.78 -19.22 1.61
N ASP A 354 -4.96 -20.26 0.81
CA ASP A 354 -3.99 -21.33 0.55
C ASP A 354 -3.58 -21.30 -0.93
N ARG A 355 -2.35 -20.87 -1.19
CA ARG A 355 -1.74 -20.81 -2.51
C ARG A 355 -0.78 -21.96 -2.79
N THR A 356 -0.70 -23.00 -1.96
CA THR A 356 0.24 -24.13 -2.10
C THR A 356 0.19 -24.82 -3.46
N MET A 357 -0.97 -24.77 -4.13
CA MET A 357 -1.21 -25.36 -5.45
C MET A 357 -1.68 -24.33 -6.48
N ALA A 358 -1.41 -23.04 -6.25
CA ALA A 358 -2.02 -21.96 -7.01
C ALA A 358 -1.30 -21.63 -8.34
N GLY A 359 -0.11 -22.18 -8.58
CA GLY A 359 0.66 -21.90 -9.78
C GLY A 359 2.11 -22.33 -9.65
N TYR A 360 2.96 -21.75 -10.48
CA TYR A 360 4.40 -21.95 -10.44
C TYR A 360 4.98 -21.32 -9.14
N LYS A 361 5.85 -22.04 -8.48
CA LYS A 361 6.40 -21.66 -7.16
C LYS A 361 7.89 -21.97 -6.98
N GLU A 362 8.49 -22.74 -7.87
CA GLU A 362 9.87 -23.21 -7.79
C GLU A 362 10.91 -22.12 -8.08
N PHE A 363 10.48 -20.89 -8.28
CA PHE A 363 11.34 -19.74 -8.51
C PHE A 363 12.00 -19.21 -7.21
N SER A 364 11.47 -19.56 -6.04
CA SER A 364 12.01 -19.13 -4.76
C SER A 364 11.79 -20.19 -3.67
N GLU A 365 12.86 -20.50 -2.92
CA GLU A 365 12.77 -21.41 -1.77
C GLU A 365 11.81 -20.86 -0.68
N HIS A 366 11.80 -19.57 -0.44
CA HIS A 366 10.88 -18.93 0.50
C HIS A 366 9.42 -19.07 0.05
N PHE A 367 9.15 -18.82 -1.23
CA PHE A 367 7.79 -18.90 -1.79
C PHE A 367 7.21 -20.31 -1.71
N MET A 368 8.06 -21.34 -1.79
CA MET A 368 7.65 -22.75 -1.68
C MET A 368 7.28 -23.18 -0.26
N THR A 369 7.70 -22.46 0.77
CA THR A 369 7.46 -22.87 2.16
C THR A 369 5.99 -22.74 2.55
N GLU A 370 5.52 -23.61 3.43
CA GLU A 370 4.17 -23.52 3.99
C GLU A 370 3.93 -22.18 4.66
N LYS A 371 4.95 -21.61 5.32
CA LYS A 371 4.92 -20.30 5.97
C LYS A 371 4.43 -19.20 5.05
N TYR A 372 4.92 -19.12 3.80
CA TYR A 372 4.52 -18.08 2.84
C TYR A 372 3.39 -18.53 1.88
N SER A 373 2.95 -19.78 1.98
CA SER A 373 1.90 -20.32 1.12
C SER A 373 0.50 -20.23 1.72
N ILE A 374 0.39 -19.97 3.02
CA ILE A 374 -0.88 -19.94 3.75
C ILE A 374 -0.97 -18.65 4.58
N SER A 375 -1.88 -17.78 4.18
CA SER A 375 -2.22 -16.56 4.93
C SER A 375 -3.49 -16.79 5.74
N THR A 376 -3.56 -16.27 6.96
CA THR A 376 -4.71 -16.46 7.84
C THR A 376 -5.05 -15.18 8.59
N ALA A 377 -6.31 -14.77 8.51
CA ALA A 377 -6.90 -13.72 9.33
C ALA A 377 -7.85 -14.34 10.37
N ALA A 378 -7.80 -13.86 11.60
CA ALA A 378 -8.78 -14.21 12.61
C ALA A 378 -10.10 -13.49 12.33
N ARG A 379 -11.22 -14.19 12.28
CA ARG A 379 -12.52 -13.55 12.13
C ARG A 379 -12.85 -12.70 13.35
N LYS A 380 -13.36 -11.52 13.10
CA LYS A 380 -13.68 -10.51 14.11
C LYS A 380 -15.18 -10.37 14.35
N LYS A 381 -16.02 -11.04 13.56
CA LYS A 381 -17.49 -11.03 13.70
C LYS A 381 -18.03 -12.45 13.72
N ASP A 382 -18.97 -12.72 14.63
CA ASP A 382 -19.65 -14.01 14.71
C ASP A 382 -20.78 -14.16 13.69
N GLY A 383 -21.09 -15.40 13.34
CA GLY A 383 -22.26 -15.77 12.54
C GLY A 383 -22.05 -15.64 11.03
N ALA A 384 -22.95 -14.92 10.35
CA ALA A 384 -22.85 -14.72 8.90
C ALA A 384 -21.62 -13.86 8.55
N TRP A 385 -21.01 -14.16 7.41
CA TRP A 385 -19.83 -13.47 6.93
C TRP A 385 -19.98 -13.02 5.47
N ASN A 386 -19.21 -12.03 5.08
CA ASN A 386 -19.08 -11.60 3.70
C ASN A 386 -17.60 -11.47 3.32
N LEU A 387 -17.32 -11.74 2.04
CA LEU A 387 -16.01 -11.55 1.42
C LEU A 387 -16.19 -10.83 0.09
N GLU A 388 -15.27 -9.96 -0.24
CA GLU A 388 -15.05 -9.52 -1.61
C GLU A 388 -13.66 -9.97 -2.03
N LEU A 389 -13.59 -10.76 -3.10
CA LEU A 389 -12.35 -11.20 -3.72
C LEU A 389 -12.17 -10.41 -5.01
N VAL A 390 -11.01 -9.83 -5.22
CA VAL A 390 -10.61 -9.25 -6.51
C VAL A 390 -9.38 -9.99 -6.99
N PHE A 391 -9.46 -10.54 -8.18
CA PHE A 391 -8.37 -11.25 -8.81
C PHE A 391 -7.93 -10.48 -10.06
N ASP A 392 -6.64 -10.19 -10.13
CA ASP A 392 -6.00 -9.51 -11.26
C ASP A 392 -4.75 -10.30 -11.67
N VAL A 393 -4.91 -11.12 -12.70
CA VAL A 393 -3.89 -11.95 -13.36
C VAL A 393 -3.02 -12.75 -12.38
N SER A 394 -2.27 -12.07 -11.50
CA SER A 394 -1.27 -12.67 -10.62
C SER A 394 -1.39 -12.24 -9.15
N ILE A 395 -2.43 -11.51 -8.79
CA ILE A 395 -2.69 -11.13 -7.39
C ILE A 395 -4.16 -11.38 -7.04
N LEU A 396 -4.39 -11.95 -5.85
CA LEU A 396 -5.67 -11.97 -5.18
C LEU A 396 -5.65 -10.96 -4.05
N GLU A 397 -6.62 -10.06 -4.03
CA GLU A 397 -6.92 -9.23 -2.87
C GLU A 397 -8.28 -9.64 -2.30
N LEU A 398 -8.29 -10.06 -1.04
CA LEU A 398 -9.48 -10.47 -0.30
C LEU A 398 -9.78 -9.42 0.76
N PHE A 399 -11.03 -8.98 0.80
CA PHE A 399 -11.57 -8.07 1.80
C PHE A 399 -12.70 -8.79 2.53
N ALA A 400 -12.58 -8.94 3.84
CA ALA A 400 -13.51 -9.70 4.64
C ALA A 400 -14.25 -8.81 5.64
N GLU A 401 -15.50 -9.20 5.94
CA GLU A 401 -16.31 -8.62 7.02
C GLU A 401 -16.44 -7.09 6.92
N ASP A 402 -16.75 -6.61 5.71
CA ASP A 402 -16.82 -5.18 5.33
C ASP A 402 -15.45 -4.48 5.37
N GLY A 403 -14.38 -5.23 5.10
CA GLY A 403 -13.03 -4.71 4.99
C GLY A 403 -12.25 -4.61 6.31
N VAL A 404 -12.78 -5.19 7.38
CA VAL A 404 -12.09 -5.23 8.69
C VAL A 404 -10.83 -6.08 8.64
N ASP A 405 -10.81 -7.08 7.76
CA ASP A 405 -9.64 -7.89 7.44
C ASP A 405 -9.36 -7.87 5.94
N ALA A 406 -8.09 -7.81 5.57
CA ALA A 406 -7.62 -7.91 4.19
C ALA A 406 -6.51 -8.95 4.10
N ILE A 407 -6.48 -9.69 2.98
CA ILE A 407 -5.41 -10.64 2.65
C ILE A 407 -5.00 -10.43 1.20
N SER A 408 -3.77 -10.00 0.98
CA SER A 408 -3.16 -9.93 -0.35
C SER A 408 -2.25 -11.12 -0.59
N THR A 409 -2.36 -11.71 -1.76
CA THR A 409 -1.63 -12.93 -2.13
C THR A 409 -1.28 -12.93 -3.61
N VAL A 410 0.02 -12.92 -3.93
CA VAL A 410 0.48 -13.14 -5.31
C VAL A 410 0.50 -14.62 -5.65
N VAL A 411 0.18 -14.93 -6.90
CA VAL A 411 0.17 -16.27 -7.48
C VAL A 411 0.65 -16.21 -8.92
N TYR A 412 1.22 -17.29 -9.43
CA TYR A 412 1.71 -17.37 -10.82
C TYR A 412 1.12 -18.59 -11.50
N PRO A 413 -0.18 -18.58 -11.89
CA PRO A 413 -0.81 -19.69 -12.55
C PRO A 413 -0.26 -19.85 -13.99
N GLU A 414 -0.02 -21.07 -14.43
CA GLU A 414 0.45 -21.38 -15.80
C GLU A 414 -0.60 -21.06 -16.87
N THR A 415 -1.87 -21.09 -16.49
CA THR A 415 -3.00 -20.65 -17.31
C THR A 415 -3.99 -19.91 -16.41
N PRO A 416 -4.77 -18.96 -16.92
CA PRO A 416 -5.74 -18.22 -16.13
C PRO A 416 -6.70 -19.15 -15.36
N TYR A 417 -7.14 -18.70 -14.19
CA TYR A 417 -8.22 -19.40 -13.49
C TYR A 417 -9.52 -19.22 -14.25
N ASP A 418 -10.05 -20.32 -14.76
CA ASP A 418 -11.23 -20.36 -15.61
C ASP A 418 -12.48 -20.90 -14.93
N ARG A 419 -12.39 -21.27 -13.65
CA ARG A 419 -13.49 -21.89 -12.93
C ARG A 419 -13.48 -21.53 -11.44
N VAL A 420 -14.66 -21.17 -10.94
CA VAL A 420 -14.93 -21.06 -9.49
C VAL A 420 -15.82 -22.20 -9.04
N SER A 421 -15.54 -22.76 -7.87
CA SER A 421 -16.37 -23.75 -7.21
C SER A 421 -16.30 -23.61 -5.70
N TRP A 422 -17.32 -24.09 -4.98
CA TRP A 422 -17.35 -23.99 -3.54
C TRP A 422 -18.05 -25.15 -2.84
N LYS A 423 -17.84 -25.22 -1.54
CA LYS A 423 -18.58 -26.03 -0.58
C LYS A 423 -19.05 -25.14 0.54
N GLY A 424 -20.23 -25.42 1.09
CA GLY A 424 -20.89 -24.59 2.11
C GLY A 424 -22.16 -23.96 1.56
N ASP A 425 -22.90 -23.28 2.44
CA ASP A 425 -24.11 -22.53 2.10
C ASP A 425 -23.71 -21.08 1.76
N LEU A 426 -23.52 -20.83 0.46
CA LEU A 426 -22.98 -19.57 -0.07
C LEU A 426 -23.88 -18.94 -1.11
N SER A 427 -23.94 -17.61 -1.11
CA SER A 427 -24.36 -16.81 -2.24
C SER A 427 -23.12 -16.17 -2.87
N VAL A 428 -22.96 -16.32 -4.17
CA VAL A 428 -21.79 -15.82 -4.91
C VAL A 428 -22.27 -15.00 -6.11
N GLU A 429 -21.77 -13.77 -6.20
CA GLU A 429 -21.95 -12.92 -7.37
C GLU A 429 -20.58 -12.69 -8.03
N LEU A 430 -20.57 -12.69 -9.35
CA LEU A 430 -19.40 -12.38 -10.19
C LEU A 430 -19.57 -11.01 -10.84
N TYR A 431 -18.51 -10.24 -10.91
CA TYR A 431 -18.38 -9.10 -11.80
C TYR A 431 -17.06 -9.17 -12.55
N GLU A 432 -17.09 -8.83 -13.83
CA GLU A 432 -15.90 -8.78 -14.68
C GLU A 432 -15.29 -7.38 -14.62
N ILE A 433 -13.97 -7.31 -14.69
CA ILE A 433 -13.22 -6.06 -14.70
C ILE A 433 -12.58 -5.96 -16.07
N ASP A 434 -13.02 -4.97 -16.84
CA ASP A 434 -12.40 -4.65 -18.12
C ASP A 434 -11.13 -3.84 -17.83
N ALA A 435 -9.97 -4.49 -17.85
CA ALA A 435 -8.66 -3.87 -17.60
C ALA A 435 -7.80 -3.84 -18.86
#